data_b71a1c1a029207f962851fc17c07caf7
#
_entry.id   b71a1c1a029207f962851fc17c07caf7
#
_cell.length_a   1.000
_cell.length_b   1.000
_cell.length_c   1.000
_cell.angle_alpha   90.00
_cell.angle_beta   90.00
_cell.angle_gamma   90.00
#
_symmetry.space_group_name_H-M   'P 1'
#
loop_
_entity.id
_entity.type
_entity.pdbx_description
1 polymer ?
#
loop_
_entity_poly.entity_id
_entity_poly.type
_entity_poly.pdbx_seq_one_letter_code
_entity_poly.pdbx_strand_id
1 'polypeptide(L)'
;LGIISYFCAMKIVLYVIMGLARLLARLPLRVLYVLSDCLFPLVYHVARYRRKLVRRQLKDSFPQHSPEWIRQTERKFYHFFCDYIIETLKLLHMSKEEIMRRVTFEGLDELQAEMVKRNKQFAFVYLGHYGNWEWIASFSLHLRPEFSGGQIYHPLKNTMMDRFFVTLREQF
;
A
#
# COMPACT_ATOMS: atom_id res chain seq x y z
N LEU A 1 -25.31 -9.35 27.85
CA LEU A 1 -24.55 -8.14 28.22
C LEU A 1 -23.05 -8.22 27.78
N GLY A 2 -22.35 -9.38 27.93
CA GLY A 2 -20.92 -9.50 27.60
C GLY A 2 -20.55 -9.30 26.14
N ILE A 3 -21.38 -9.78 25.19
CA ILE A 3 -21.10 -9.68 23.75
C ILE A 3 -21.20 -8.24 23.26
N ILE A 4 -22.20 -7.48 23.71
CA ILE A 4 -22.40 -6.07 23.33
C ILE A 4 -21.25 -5.21 23.89
N SER A 5 -20.82 -5.46 25.13
CA SER A 5 -19.67 -4.78 25.75
C SER A 5 -18.37 -5.07 25.01
N TYR A 6 -18.13 -6.32 24.56
CA TYR A 6 -16.97 -6.70 23.77
C TYR A 6 -16.93 -5.99 22.41
N PHE A 7 -18.06 -5.94 21.69
CA PHE A 7 -18.15 -5.22 20.42
C PHE A 7 -17.94 -3.71 20.57
N CYS A 8 -18.44 -3.12 21.67
CA CYS A 8 -18.24 -1.70 21.96
C CYS A 8 -16.77 -1.40 22.26
N ALA A 9 -16.13 -2.20 23.11
CA ALA A 9 -14.70 -2.06 23.43
C ALA A 9 -13.82 -2.21 22.19
N MET A 10 -14.12 -3.19 21.33
CA MET A 10 -13.40 -3.40 20.07
C MET A 10 -13.53 -2.19 19.13
N LYS A 11 -14.72 -1.59 19.02
CA LYS A 11 -14.91 -0.37 18.22
C LYS A 11 -14.08 0.80 18.77
N ILE A 12 -14.07 1.00 20.08
CA ILE A 12 -13.28 2.07 20.71
C ILE A 12 -11.78 1.89 20.40
N VAL A 13 -11.25 0.68 20.59
CA VAL A 13 -9.84 0.36 20.26
C VAL A 13 -9.53 0.68 18.80
N LEU A 14 -10.44 0.36 17.90
CA LEU A 14 -10.29 0.64 16.47
C LEU A 14 -10.26 2.14 16.18
N TYR A 15 -11.16 2.93 16.78
CA TYR A 15 -11.14 4.39 16.64
C TYR A 15 -9.85 5.01 17.19
N VAL A 16 -9.33 4.51 18.31
CA VAL A 16 -8.04 4.95 18.85
C VAL A 16 -6.90 4.62 17.90
N ILE A 17 -6.84 3.39 17.37
CA ILE A 17 -5.81 2.98 16.40
C ILE A 17 -5.89 3.85 15.14
N MET A 18 -7.08 4.08 14.59
CA MET A 18 -7.26 4.95 13.42
C MET A 18 -6.89 6.41 13.70
N GLY A 19 -7.20 6.91 14.90
CA GLY A 19 -6.78 8.24 15.35
C GLY A 19 -5.27 8.37 15.41
N LEU A 20 -4.59 7.40 16.02
CA LEU A 20 -3.13 7.35 16.07
C LEU A 20 -2.49 7.22 14.67
N ALA A 21 -3.06 6.37 13.82
CA ALA A 21 -2.60 6.21 12.43
C ALA A 21 -2.68 7.54 11.66
N ARG A 22 -3.81 8.28 11.78
CA ARG A 22 -3.97 9.61 11.17
C ARG A 22 -3.02 10.64 11.73
N LEU A 23 -2.74 10.58 13.04
CA LEU A 23 -1.76 11.47 13.67
C LEU A 23 -0.36 11.20 13.14
N LEU A 24 0.07 9.94 13.09
CA LEU A 24 1.34 9.53 12.51
C LEU A 24 1.46 9.93 11.04
N ALA A 25 0.40 9.76 10.25
CA ALA A 25 0.37 10.12 8.84
C ALA A 25 0.65 11.62 8.58
N ARG A 26 0.48 12.51 9.56
CA ARG A 26 0.84 13.95 9.46
C ARG A 26 2.34 14.18 9.43
N LEU A 27 3.12 13.25 9.95
CA LEU A 27 4.57 13.38 9.97
C LEU A 27 5.17 13.38 8.56
N PRO A 28 6.29 14.10 8.35
CA PRO A 28 7.03 14.01 7.09
C PRO A 28 7.50 12.57 6.83
N LEU A 29 7.55 12.14 5.57
CA LEU A 29 8.00 10.79 5.20
C LEU A 29 9.38 10.46 5.75
N ARG A 30 10.30 11.43 5.83
CA ARG A 30 11.64 11.20 6.41
C ARG A 30 11.56 10.70 7.86
N VAL A 31 10.66 11.26 8.67
CA VAL A 31 10.43 10.82 10.05
C VAL A 31 9.75 9.45 10.07
N LEU A 32 8.81 9.24 9.17
CA LEU A 32 8.11 7.96 9.03
C LEU A 32 9.06 6.82 8.63
N TYR A 33 10.08 7.06 7.79
CA TYR A 33 11.09 6.05 7.48
C TYR A 33 11.97 5.69 8.68
N VAL A 34 12.27 6.65 9.58
CA VAL A 34 12.93 6.32 10.85
C VAL A 34 12.05 5.40 11.71
N LEU A 35 10.72 5.63 11.71
CA LEU A 35 9.79 4.72 12.38
C LEU A 35 9.74 3.34 11.69
N SER A 36 9.84 3.29 10.37
CA SER A 36 9.97 2.04 9.60
C SER A 36 11.20 1.24 10.04
N ASP A 37 12.36 1.91 10.15
CA ASP A 37 13.59 1.28 10.61
C ASP A 37 13.46 0.73 12.04
N CYS A 38 12.73 1.44 12.93
CA CYS A 38 12.43 0.94 14.27
C CYS A 38 11.42 -0.23 14.26
N LEU A 39 10.50 -0.25 13.30
CA LEU A 39 9.51 -1.31 13.13
C LEU A 39 10.15 -2.61 12.62
N PHE A 40 11.18 -2.51 11.79
CA PHE A 40 11.85 -3.66 11.19
C PHE A 40 12.32 -4.70 12.22
N PRO A 41 13.12 -4.38 13.26
CA PRO A 41 13.54 -5.37 14.23
C PRO A 41 12.37 -6.02 14.97
N LEU A 42 11.30 -5.27 15.23
CA LEU A 42 10.10 -5.80 15.86
C LEU A 42 9.41 -6.85 14.97
N VAL A 43 9.21 -6.53 13.70
CA VAL A 43 8.54 -7.43 12.74
C VAL A 43 9.42 -8.63 12.39
N TYR A 44 10.72 -8.37 12.14
CA TYR A 44 11.64 -9.39 11.64
C TYR A 44 12.17 -10.31 12.74
N HIS A 45 12.60 -9.79 13.89
CA HIS A 45 13.25 -10.56 14.95
C HIS A 45 12.28 -11.02 16.03
N VAL A 46 11.36 -10.15 16.47
CA VAL A 46 10.45 -10.42 17.59
C VAL A 46 9.21 -11.18 17.08
N ALA A 47 8.38 -10.52 16.27
CA ALA A 47 7.14 -11.12 15.77
C ALA A 47 7.38 -12.24 14.76
N ARG A 48 8.49 -12.19 14.03
CA ARG A 48 8.88 -13.16 12.99
C ARG A 48 7.74 -13.38 11.97
N TYR A 49 7.02 -12.29 11.66
CA TYR A 49 5.80 -12.34 10.88
C TYR A 49 6.01 -13.05 9.54
N ARG A 50 5.40 -14.22 9.39
CA ARG A 50 5.44 -15.08 8.18
C ARG A 50 6.84 -15.41 7.62
N ARG A 51 7.92 -15.30 8.40
CA ARG A 51 9.31 -15.50 7.91
C ARG A 51 9.54 -16.87 7.26
N LYS A 52 8.97 -17.94 7.84
CA LYS A 52 9.07 -19.29 7.24
C LYS A 52 8.47 -19.34 5.83
N LEU A 53 7.33 -18.65 5.64
CA LEU A 53 6.64 -18.59 4.36
C LEU A 53 7.47 -17.80 3.33
N VAL A 54 7.90 -16.59 3.68
CA VAL A 54 8.72 -15.74 2.80
C VAL A 54 9.99 -16.46 2.39
N ARG A 55 10.71 -17.07 3.35
CA ARG A 55 11.94 -17.81 3.05
C ARG A 55 11.70 -19.00 2.13
N ARG A 56 10.60 -19.73 2.30
CA ARG A 56 10.22 -20.82 1.41
C ARG A 56 9.96 -20.29 0.00
N GLN A 57 9.13 -19.26 -0.13
CA GLN A 57 8.81 -18.65 -1.42
C GLN A 57 10.07 -18.14 -2.15
N LEU A 58 11.00 -17.50 -1.44
CA LEU A 58 12.27 -17.08 -2.02
C LEU A 58 13.11 -18.26 -2.53
N LYS A 59 13.17 -19.37 -1.77
CA LYS A 59 13.88 -20.58 -2.22
C LYS A 59 13.22 -21.21 -3.45
N ASP A 60 11.90 -21.26 -3.46
CA ASP A 60 11.13 -21.86 -4.55
C ASP A 60 11.23 -21.02 -5.84
N SER A 61 11.26 -19.69 -5.69
CA SER A 61 11.37 -18.75 -6.83
C SER A 61 12.80 -18.58 -7.35
N PHE A 62 13.79 -18.79 -6.50
CA PHE A 62 15.21 -18.56 -6.80
C PHE A 62 16.09 -19.76 -6.37
N PRO A 63 15.82 -20.97 -6.88
CA PRO A 63 16.50 -22.19 -6.43
C PRO A 63 18.01 -22.20 -6.72
N GLN A 64 18.46 -21.39 -7.70
CA GLN A 64 19.88 -21.27 -8.10
C GLN A 64 20.71 -20.40 -7.15
N HIS A 65 20.08 -19.65 -6.22
CA HIS A 65 20.79 -18.76 -5.33
C HIS A 65 21.22 -19.41 -4.02
N SER A 66 22.33 -18.94 -3.47
CA SER A 66 22.90 -19.47 -2.21
C SER A 66 21.97 -19.21 -1.02
N PRO A 67 22.06 -20.04 0.04
CA PRO A 67 21.33 -19.80 1.29
C PRO A 67 21.62 -18.42 1.90
N GLU A 68 22.82 -17.89 1.70
CA GLU A 68 23.19 -16.55 2.17
C GLU A 68 22.44 -15.47 1.40
N TRP A 69 22.39 -15.55 0.06
CA TRP A 69 21.62 -14.64 -0.77
C TRP A 69 20.12 -14.65 -0.38
N ILE A 70 19.55 -15.83 -0.13
CA ILE A 70 18.15 -15.97 0.33
C ILE A 70 17.93 -15.21 1.66
N ARG A 71 18.88 -15.34 2.64
CA ARG A 71 18.76 -14.61 3.92
C ARG A 71 18.86 -13.10 3.75
N GLN A 72 19.77 -12.63 2.92
CA GLN A 72 19.94 -11.20 2.63
C GLN A 72 18.71 -10.64 1.92
N THR A 73 18.16 -11.36 0.95
CA THR A 73 16.95 -10.97 0.22
C THR A 73 15.72 -10.99 1.12
N GLU A 74 15.57 -11.99 1.99
CA GLU A 74 14.54 -12.02 3.03
C GLU A 74 14.61 -10.76 3.92
N ARG A 75 15.80 -10.38 4.36
CA ARG A 75 15.98 -9.18 5.19
C ARG A 75 15.62 -7.91 4.46
N LYS A 76 16.04 -7.75 3.20
CA LYS A 76 15.66 -6.62 2.34
C LYS A 76 14.14 -6.55 2.13
N PHE A 77 13.49 -7.69 1.92
CA PHE A 77 12.04 -7.77 1.82
C PHE A 77 11.34 -7.22 3.08
N TYR A 78 11.84 -7.52 4.29
CA TYR A 78 11.20 -7.01 5.51
C TYR A 78 11.47 -5.53 5.76
N HIS A 79 12.59 -4.96 5.34
CA HIS A 79 12.79 -3.51 5.31
C HIS A 79 11.75 -2.87 4.38
N PHE A 80 11.66 -3.34 3.14
CA PHE A 80 10.65 -2.89 2.19
C PHE A 80 9.22 -3.05 2.74
N PHE A 81 8.91 -4.16 3.39
CA PHE A 81 7.58 -4.41 3.97
C PHE A 81 7.23 -3.40 5.08
N CYS A 82 8.19 -3.01 5.90
CA CYS A 82 7.99 -1.96 6.91
C CYS A 82 7.78 -0.60 6.25
N ASP A 83 8.57 -0.27 5.22
CA ASP A 83 8.39 0.95 4.42
C ASP A 83 7.01 0.99 3.77
N TYR A 84 6.58 -0.10 3.15
CA TYR A 84 5.25 -0.24 2.56
C TYR A 84 4.13 0.07 3.57
N ILE A 85 4.22 -0.44 4.81
CA ILE A 85 3.24 -0.16 5.86
C ILE A 85 3.19 1.34 6.16
N ILE A 86 4.36 1.95 6.34
CA ILE A 86 4.50 3.38 6.69
C ILE A 86 4.03 4.29 5.55
N GLU A 87 4.39 3.97 4.33
CA GLU A 87 3.96 4.70 3.14
C GLU A 87 2.45 4.60 2.90
N THR A 88 1.87 3.41 3.15
CA THR A 88 0.41 3.22 3.10
C THR A 88 -0.29 4.05 4.17
N LEU A 89 0.26 4.10 5.40
CA LEU A 89 -0.26 5.00 6.43
C LEU A 89 -0.17 6.47 6.02
N LYS A 90 0.91 6.88 5.36
CA LYS A 90 1.09 8.26 4.89
C LYS A 90 -0.03 8.71 3.97
N LEU A 91 -0.60 7.82 3.17
CA LEU A 91 -1.74 8.15 2.29
C LEU A 91 -2.92 8.75 3.07
N LEU A 92 -3.16 8.37 4.34
CA LEU A 92 -4.24 8.94 5.16
C LEU A 92 -4.17 10.47 5.32
N HIS A 93 -3.02 11.07 5.05
CA HIS A 93 -2.78 12.52 5.19
C HIS A 93 -1.86 13.07 4.10
N MET A 94 -1.88 12.49 2.92
CA MET A 94 -1.14 12.99 1.77
C MET A 94 -2.07 13.87 0.93
N SER A 95 -1.62 15.08 0.56
CA SER A 95 -2.41 15.93 -0.34
C SER A 95 -2.29 15.45 -1.79
N LYS A 96 -3.25 15.87 -2.63
CA LYS A 96 -3.23 15.58 -4.07
C LYS A 96 -1.96 16.13 -4.73
N GLU A 97 -1.53 17.32 -4.35
CA GLU A 97 -0.33 17.96 -4.86
C GLU A 97 0.94 17.20 -4.41
N GLU A 98 0.95 16.67 -3.19
CA GLU A 98 2.09 15.89 -2.71
C GLU A 98 2.20 14.57 -3.46
N ILE A 99 1.10 13.82 -3.63
CA ILE A 99 1.15 12.53 -4.32
C ILE A 99 1.47 12.70 -5.81
N MET A 100 0.94 13.73 -6.48
CA MET A 100 1.25 14.03 -7.88
C MET A 100 2.72 14.37 -8.11
N ARG A 101 3.42 14.97 -7.13
CA ARG A 101 4.87 15.20 -7.22
C ARG A 101 5.70 13.93 -6.99
N ARG A 102 5.14 12.92 -6.33
CA ARG A 102 5.86 11.70 -5.94
C ARG A 102 5.62 10.53 -6.88
N VAL A 103 4.51 10.54 -7.59
CA VAL A 103 4.09 9.48 -8.49
C VAL A 103 4.02 10.04 -9.90
N THR A 104 4.64 9.36 -10.84
CA THR A 104 4.56 9.66 -12.27
C THR A 104 4.18 8.40 -13.03
N PHE A 105 3.43 8.56 -14.11
CA PHE A 105 3.01 7.47 -14.97
C PHE A 105 3.62 7.65 -16.35
N GLU A 106 4.70 6.96 -16.63
CA GLU A 106 5.35 6.97 -17.96
C GLU A 106 4.43 6.33 -19.00
N GLY A 107 4.34 6.92 -20.17
CA GLY A 107 3.51 6.44 -21.27
C GLY A 107 2.01 6.73 -21.14
N LEU A 108 1.57 7.41 -20.08
CA LEU A 108 0.15 7.71 -19.88
C LEU A 108 -0.38 8.72 -20.89
N ASP A 109 0.39 9.75 -21.21
CA ASP A 109 0.01 10.77 -22.19
C ASP A 109 -0.12 10.18 -23.59
N GLU A 110 0.80 9.30 -23.97
CA GLU A 110 0.79 8.57 -25.24
C GLU A 110 -0.43 7.63 -25.32
N LEU A 111 -0.73 6.91 -24.25
CA LEU A 111 -1.91 6.06 -24.16
C LEU A 111 -3.19 6.87 -24.37
N GLN A 112 -3.34 7.99 -23.66
CA GLN A 112 -4.53 8.85 -23.77
C GLN A 112 -4.65 9.46 -25.17
N ALA A 113 -3.53 9.91 -25.78
CA ALA A 113 -3.53 10.42 -27.16
C ALA A 113 -3.95 9.34 -28.15
N GLU A 114 -3.47 8.11 -27.98
CA GLU A 114 -3.82 7.00 -28.88
C GLU A 114 -5.30 6.58 -28.71
N MET A 115 -5.84 6.64 -27.49
CA MET A 115 -7.27 6.40 -27.25
C MET A 115 -8.13 7.42 -28.01
N VAL A 116 -7.81 8.70 -27.92
CA VAL A 116 -8.52 9.78 -28.66
C VAL A 116 -8.42 9.54 -30.17
N LYS A 117 -7.19 9.33 -30.69
CA LYS A 117 -6.94 9.09 -32.11
C LYS A 117 -7.73 7.91 -32.67
N ARG A 118 -7.87 6.82 -31.90
CA ARG A 118 -8.59 5.61 -32.31
C ARG A 118 -10.07 5.62 -31.89
N ASN A 119 -10.56 6.70 -31.35
CA ASN A 119 -11.93 6.80 -30.82
C ASN A 119 -12.27 5.64 -29.84
N LYS A 120 -11.34 5.33 -28.91
CA LYS A 120 -11.53 4.29 -27.90
C LYS A 120 -12.10 4.89 -26.62
N GLN A 121 -13.16 4.27 -26.12
CA GLN A 121 -13.85 4.72 -24.89
C GLN A 121 -13.24 4.11 -23.62
N PHE A 122 -12.59 2.95 -23.72
CA PHE A 122 -12.08 2.19 -22.58
C PHE A 122 -10.64 1.71 -22.80
N ALA A 123 -9.87 1.76 -21.73
CA ALA A 123 -8.60 1.05 -21.60
C ALA A 123 -8.58 0.27 -20.27
N PHE A 124 -8.10 -0.96 -20.31
CA PHE A 124 -7.84 -1.75 -19.10
C PHE A 124 -6.36 -1.74 -18.81
N VAL A 125 -5.99 -1.27 -17.60
CA VAL A 125 -4.62 -1.27 -17.12
C VAL A 125 -4.47 -2.41 -16.11
N TYR A 126 -3.65 -3.39 -16.44
CA TYR A 126 -3.34 -4.52 -15.56
C TYR A 126 -2.08 -4.24 -14.77
N LEU A 127 -2.17 -4.36 -13.47
CA LEU A 127 -1.07 -4.07 -12.54
C LEU A 127 -0.72 -5.30 -11.71
N GLY A 128 0.59 -5.54 -11.57
CA GLY A 128 1.10 -6.48 -10.57
C GLY A 128 1.21 -5.82 -9.19
N HIS A 129 1.14 -6.64 -8.13
CA HIS A 129 1.44 -6.19 -6.77
C HIS A 129 2.97 -6.04 -6.60
N TYR A 130 3.54 -5.01 -7.22
CA TYR A 130 4.95 -4.70 -7.19
C TYR A 130 5.18 -3.31 -6.59
N GLY A 131 6.19 -3.19 -5.74
CA GLY A 131 6.42 -1.94 -5.01
C GLY A 131 5.24 -1.58 -4.09
N ASN A 132 5.02 -0.29 -3.87
CA ASN A 132 3.86 0.19 -3.13
C ASN A 132 2.70 0.50 -4.10
N TRP A 133 1.98 -0.53 -4.50
CA TRP A 133 0.84 -0.43 -5.44
C TRP A 133 -0.34 0.39 -4.88
N GLU A 134 -0.42 0.65 -3.57
CA GLU A 134 -1.51 1.47 -3.02
C GLU A 134 -1.46 2.92 -3.53
N TRP A 135 -0.27 3.40 -3.92
CA TRP A 135 -0.12 4.74 -4.47
C TRP A 135 -0.73 4.89 -5.87
N ILE A 136 -1.07 3.78 -6.55
CA ILE A 136 -1.80 3.80 -7.82
C ILE A 136 -3.19 4.44 -7.68
N ALA A 137 -3.72 4.56 -6.45
CA ALA A 137 -4.98 5.27 -6.21
C ALA A 137 -4.95 6.71 -6.75
N SER A 138 -3.76 7.31 -6.88
CA SER A 138 -3.58 8.64 -7.48
C SER A 138 -3.70 8.67 -9.01
N PHE A 139 -3.86 7.53 -9.67
CA PHE A 139 -3.89 7.43 -11.15
C PHE A 139 -4.91 8.38 -11.78
N SER A 140 -6.10 8.49 -11.16
CA SER A 140 -7.17 9.38 -11.64
C SER A 140 -6.77 10.86 -11.69
N LEU A 141 -5.84 11.30 -10.82
CA LEU A 141 -5.35 12.68 -10.80
C LEU A 141 -4.43 13.05 -11.99
N HIS A 142 -3.92 12.04 -12.69
CA HIS A 142 -3.02 12.20 -13.84
C HIS A 142 -3.74 12.05 -15.19
N LEU A 143 -5.05 11.79 -15.16
CA LEU A 143 -5.85 11.69 -16.37
C LEU A 143 -6.22 13.09 -16.89
N ARG A 144 -6.35 13.19 -18.23
CA ARG A 144 -6.94 14.37 -18.85
C ARG A 144 -8.41 14.49 -18.47
N PRO A 145 -8.98 15.72 -18.50
CA PRO A 145 -10.36 15.97 -18.06
C PRO A 145 -11.45 15.12 -18.76
N GLU A 146 -11.19 14.69 -19.99
CA GLU A 146 -12.09 13.85 -20.76
C GLU A 146 -12.11 12.37 -20.35
N PHE A 147 -11.18 11.95 -19.48
CA PHE A 147 -11.05 10.58 -18.99
C PHE A 147 -11.39 10.47 -17.52
N SER A 148 -11.92 9.31 -17.13
CA SER A 148 -12.17 8.94 -15.74
C SER A 148 -11.47 7.62 -15.43
N GLY A 149 -10.85 7.55 -14.26
CA GLY A 149 -10.20 6.34 -13.75
C GLY A 149 -11.07 5.62 -12.74
N GLY A 150 -11.07 4.31 -12.76
CA GLY A 150 -11.71 3.48 -11.75
C GLY A 150 -10.85 2.26 -11.42
N GLN A 151 -10.97 1.75 -10.20
CA GLN A 151 -10.24 0.59 -9.74
C GLN A 151 -11.20 -0.57 -9.48
N ILE A 152 -10.90 -1.73 -10.06
CA ILE A 152 -11.59 -2.97 -9.73
C ILE A 152 -10.81 -3.64 -8.59
N TYR A 153 -11.46 -3.88 -7.47
CA TYR A 153 -10.84 -4.54 -6.33
C TYR A 153 -11.73 -5.65 -5.79
N HIS A 154 -11.10 -6.60 -5.08
CA HIS A 154 -11.81 -7.64 -4.35
C HIS A 154 -11.98 -7.23 -2.89
N PRO A 155 -13.23 -7.13 -2.35
CA PRO A 155 -13.46 -6.75 -0.96
C PRO A 155 -12.74 -7.68 0.02
N LEU A 156 -12.17 -7.09 1.07
CA LEU A 156 -11.47 -7.85 2.09
C LEU A 156 -12.46 -8.53 3.05
N LYS A 157 -12.13 -9.75 3.49
CA LYS A 157 -12.96 -10.47 4.48
C LYS A 157 -13.10 -9.71 5.81
N ASN A 158 -12.08 -8.97 6.21
CA ASN A 158 -12.13 -8.11 7.37
C ASN A 158 -12.74 -6.76 6.98
N THR A 159 -13.98 -6.52 7.35
CA THR A 159 -14.74 -5.32 6.99
C THR A 159 -14.11 -4.01 7.45
N MET A 160 -13.33 -4.03 8.54
CA MET A 160 -12.61 -2.85 9.02
C MET A 160 -11.42 -2.52 8.13
N MET A 161 -10.61 -3.52 7.80
CA MET A 161 -9.49 -3.34 6.85
C MET A 161 -10.01 -2.96 5.47
N ASP A 162 -11.13 -3.52 5.05
CA ASP A 162 -11.77 -3.16 3.80
C ASP A 162 -12.13 -1.66 3.79
N ARG A 163 -12.84 -1.17 4.79
CA ARG A 163 -13.16 0.27 4.93
C ARG A 163 -11.93 1.15 4.99
N PHE A 164 -10.87 0.71 5.67
CA PHE A 164 -9.61 1.44 5.73
C PHE A 164 -9.02 1.62 4.33
N PHE A 165 -8.89 0.55 3.54
CA PHE A 165 -8.34 0.63 2.19
C PHE A 165 -9.26 1.36 1.20
N VAL A 166 -10.58 1.20 1.31
CA VAL A 166 -11.54 1.99 0.52
C VAL A 166 -11.35 3.48 0.80
N THR A 167 -11.29 3.88 2.09
CA THR A 167 -11.06 5.29 2.46
C THR A 167 -9.74 5.83 1.91
N LEU A 168 -8.67 5.02 1.87
CA LEU A 168 -7.40 5.43 1.28
C LEU A 168 -7.51 5.67 -0.24
N ARG A 169 -8.23 4.80 -0.93
CA ARG A 169 -8.34 4.83 -2.39
C ARG A 169 -9.31 5.90 -2.90
N GLU A 170 -10.36 6.19 -2.14
CA GLU A 170 -11.34 7.24 -2.47
C GLU A 170 -10.82 8.67 -2.21
N GLN A 171 -9.63 8.80 -1.64
CA GLN A 171 -9.06 10.10 -1.29
C GLN A 171 -8.52 10.86 -2.53
N PHE A 172 -8.22 10.15 -3.58
CA PHE A 172 -7.62 10.67 -4.82
C PHE A 172 -8.51 10.41 -6.02
#